data_e70f18aa946c8cb3cbcd5fffe0a176c4
#
_entry.id   e70f18aa946c8cb3cbcd5fffe0a176c4
#
_cell.length_a   1.000
_cell.length_b   1.000
_cell.length_c   1.000
_cell.angle_alpha   90.00
_cell.angle_beta   90.00
_cell.angle_gamma   90.00
#
_symmetry.space_group_name_H-M   'P 1'
#
loop_
_entity.id
_entity.type
_entity.pdbx_description
1 polymer ?
#
loop_
_entity_poly.entity_id
_entity_poly.type
_entity_poly.pdbx_seq_one_letter_code
_entity_poly.pdbx_strand_id
1 'polypeptide(L)'
;MHTCKSLLLTLFIVQFVYSTEKIRFKSPDSVLIKQTLDSLLSDKNLMALHYEILNYNDEFKEITYQPLYVSYDVDTVIINSNENIKQSYLKHVAKNFSDIKIDRKSNKNIEKKKKTIINKYYFIRSTPDINVFKYQREKLGLHVDINSTFNNYFSALFGGTKAQKDRWEYNGEIDAHFENVWGAMEKLIFKWIAIDSINQKFNFELHRPHLIKGGMGLILNSNYELVNNDYVQKKYDLKVELLNSFYGSFYAGYTQGSINATYNGKERGFISSNYKALAFMFNNNSLDDMILPIKGSKTNFELEIGEDSNFKNLYIKYRQDFERYFPITKNINSCFKFYAEYINAFNNDVGKAREVLFGGVNSLRGYDNNLFRSPYVSIPTFEFHYNGIKSFNSLVFFECGFSKNYKPKLSYGFGVKKITNNALINIEYAIPHTAPINEAKVHIKWLTRL
;
A
#
# COMPACT_ATOMS: atom_id res chain seq x y z
N MET A 1 -49.34 47.40 -8.62
CA MET A 1 -48.11 47.59 -9.44
C MET A 1 -47.24 46.36 -9.22
N HIS A 2 -47.39 45.37 -10.07
CA HIS A 2 -46.57 44.18 -10.09
C HIS A 2 -45.71 44.22 -11.35
N THR A 3 -44.41 44.29 -11.17
CA THR A 3 -43.46 44.11 -12.25
C THR A 3 -42.96 42.66 -12.30
N CYS A 4 -43.43 42.00 -13.31
CA CYS A 4 -42.98 40.65 -13.69
C CYS A 4 -41.61 40.75 -14.33
N LYS A 5 -40.57 40.20 -13.71
CA LYS A 5 -39.24 40.02 -14.34
C LYS A 5 -39.26 38.69 -15.07
N SER A 6 -39.31 38.73 -16.38
CA SER A 6 -39.10 37.59 -17.26
C SER A 6 -37.63 37.11 -17.18
N LEU A 7 -37.48 35.87 -16.74
CA LEU A 7 -36.19 35.14 -16.78
C LEU A 7 -35.98 34.69 -18.24
N LEU A 8 -35.08 35.31 -18.95
CA LEU A 8 -34.59 34.82 -20.25
C LEU A 8 -33.68 33.65 -20.00
N LEU A 9 -34.18 32.47 -20.26
CA LEU A 9 -33.41 31.22 -20.30
C LEU A 9 -32.66 31.18 -21.64
N THR A 10 -31.39 31.62 -21.65
CA THR A 10 -30.51 31.46 -22.81
C THR A 10 -30.09 29.99 -22.88
N LEU A 11 -30.73 29.26 -23.77
CA LEU A 11 -30.26 27.94 -24.19
C LEU A 11 -28.91 28.13 -24.93
N PHE A 12 -27.82 27.80 -24.28
CA PHE A 12 -26.55 27.57 -24.96
C PHE A 12 -26.66 26.24 -25.71
N ILE A 13 -27.03 26.29 -26.98
CA ILE A 13 -26.79 25.22 -27.93
C ILE A 13 -25.29 25.21 -28.17
N VAL A 14 -24.59 24.30 -27.49
CA VAL A 14 -23.21 23.96 -27.83
C VAL A 14 -23.25 23.23 -29.17
N GLN A 15 -23.14 24.00 -30.27
CA GLN A 15 -22.79 23.42 -31.56
C GLN A 15 -21.41 22.82 -31.43
N PHE A 16 -21.35 21.50 -31.36
CA PHE A 16 -20.09 20.75 -31.59
C PHE A 16 -19.68 21.02 -33.02
N VAL A 17 -18.77 21.97 -33.21
CA VAL A 17 -18.09 22.16 -34.48
C VAL A 17 -17.20 20.94 -34.70
N TYR A 18 -17.69 19.97 -35.48
CA TYR A 18 -16.87 18.88 -35.97
C TYR A 18 -15.84 19.50 -36.92
N SER A 19 -14.57 19.41 -36.59
CA SER A 19 -13.50 19.89 -37.47
C SER A 19 -13.47 19.00 -38.72
N THR A 20 -13.75 19.57 -39.86
CA THR A 20 -13.52 18.92 -41.16
C THR A 20 -12.03 18.90 -41.43
N GLU A 21 -11.52 17.73 -41.82
CA GLU A 21 -10.11 17.56 -42.24
C GLU A 21 -10.03 17.38 -43.75
N LYS A 22 -8.90 17.80 -44.35
CA LYS A 22 -8.67 17.75 -45.77
C LYS A 22 -7.40 16.96 -46.08
N ILE A 23 -7.48 16.07 -47.09
CA ILE A 23 -6.35 15.30 -47.56
C ILE A 23 -6.27 15.40 -49.07
N ARG A 24 -5.06 15.62 -49.62
CA ARG A 24 -4.78 15.60 -51.03
C ARG A 24 -4.23 14.24 -51.48
N PHE A 25 -4.75 13.75 -52.59
CA PHE A 25 -4.33 12.49 -53.20
C PHE A 25 -3.69 12.69 -54.55
N LYS A 26 -2.73 11.86 -54.92
CA LYS A 26 -2.10 11.89 -56.23
C LYS A 26 -2.99 11.28 -57.33
N SER A 27 -3.94 10.43 -56.94
CA SER A 27 -4.85 9.73 -57.87
C SER A 27 -6.22 9.57 -57.21
N PRO A 28 -7.34 9.66 -57.91
CA PRO A 28 -8.71 9.50 -57.39
C PRO A 28 -9.14 8.04 -57.24
N ASP A 29 -8.23 7.17 -56.88
CA ASP A 29 -8.56 5.75 -56.68
C ASP A 29 -9.22 5.55 -55.30
N SER A 30 -10.48 5.05 -55.30
CA SER A 30 -11.27 4.83 -54.11
C SER A 30 -10.63 3.84 -53.14
N VAL A 31 -9.87 2.87 -53.66
CA VAL A 31 -9.14 1.88 -52.84
C VAL A 31 -7.96 2.57 -52.13
N LEU A 32 -7.20 3.39 -52.83
CA LEU A 32 -6.07 4.14 -52.26
C LEU A 32 -6.53 5.15 -51.23
N ILE A 33 -7.66 5.84 -51.47
CA ILE A 33 -8.28 6.77 -50.55
C ILE A 33 -8.64 6.06 -49.23
N LYS A 34 -9.33 4.91 -49.32
CA LYS A 34 -9.71 4.10 -48.19
C LYS A 34 -8.48 3.62 -47.41
N GLN A 35 -7.47 3.06 -48.10
CA GLN A 35 -6.23 2.57 -47.46
C GLN A 35 -5.48 3.70 -46.74
N THR A 36 -5.41 4.91 -47.33
CA THR A 36 -4.74 6.05 -46.75
C THR A 36 -5.48 6.57 -45.52
N LEU A 37 -6.82 6.65 -45.57
CA LEU A 37 -7.64 7.03 -44.42
C LEU A 37 -7.55 5.98 -43.30
N ASP A 38 -7.62 4.68 -43.63
CA ASP A 38 -7.47 3.59 -42.68
C ASP A 38 -6.08 3.58 -42.02
N SER A 39 -5.02 3.89 -42.79
CA SER A 39 -3.66 4.03 -42.24
C SER A 39 -3.52 5.21 -41.32
N LEU A 40 -4.04 6.38 -41.68
CA LEU A 40 -4.05 7.56 -40.79
C LEU A 40 -4.84 7.33 -39.51
N LEU A 41 -5.89 6.51 -39.55
CA LEU A 41 -6.68 6.13 -38.40
C LEU A 41 -5.94 5.12 -37.52
N SER A 42 -5.21 4.19 -38.12
CA SER A 42 -4.41 3.20 -37.38
C SER A 42 -3.21 3.85 -36.69
N ASP A 43 -2.51 4.77 -37.34
CA ASP A 43 -1.38 5.51 -36.78
C ASP A 43 -1.78 6.37 -35.56
N LYS A 44 -3.04 6.83 -35.50
CA LYS A 44 -3.57 7.58 -34.36
C LYS A 44 -4.11 6.68 -33.24
N ASN A 45 -4.00 5.34 -33.34
CA ASN A 45 -4.56 4.37 -32.38
C ASN A 45 -6.07 4.59 -32.07
N LEU A 46 -6.84 5.06 -33.05
CA LEU A 46 -8.24 5.46 -32.87
C LEU A 46 -9.18 4.43 -33.49
N MET A 47 -9.28 3.22 -32.87
CA MET A 47 -10.19 2.17 -33.32
C MET A 47 -11.68 2.56 -33.32
N ALA A 48 -12.03 3.65 -32.62
CA ALA A 48 -13.39 4.18 -32.54
C ALA A 48 -13.67 5.26 -33.57
N LEU A 49 -12.81 5.44 -34.57
CA LEU A 49 -12.98 6.48 -35.56
C LEU A 49 -13.54 5.88 -36.87
N HIS A 50 -14.70 6.37 -37.26
CA HIS A 50 -15.22 6.27 -38.63
C HIS A 50 -15.06 7.61 -39.29
N TYR A 51 -15.20 7.64 -40.60
CA TYR A 51 -15.16 8.89 -41.36
C TYR A 51 -16.29 8.94 -42.38
N GLU A 52 -16.80 10.12 -42.63
CA GLU A 52 -17.75 10.41 -43.66
C GLU A 52 -17.08 11.36 -44.67
N ILE A 53 -17.08 10.98 -45.94
CA ILE A 53 -16.58 11.85 -47.01
C ILE A 53 -17.66 12.85 -47.35
N LEU A 54 -17.40 14.12 -47.08
CA LEU A 54 -18.35 15.19 -47.32
C LEU A 54 -18.25 15.73 -48.72
N ASN A 55 -17.05 15.82 -49.29
CA ASN A 55 -16.85 16.36 -50.63
C ASN A 55 -15.54 15.85 -51.23
N TYR A 56 -15.53 15.67 -52.53
CA TYR A 56 -14.36 15.39 -53.34
C TYR A 56 -14.19 16.51 -54.36
N ASN A 57 -13.04 17.16 -54.35
CA ASN A 57 -12.69 18.18 -55.31
C ASN A 57 -11.72 17.59 -56.36
N ASP A 58 -12.19 17.42 -57.57
CA ASP A 58 -11.45 16.80 -58.64
C ASP A 58 -10.28 17.66 -59.15
N GLU A 59 -10.44 18.99 -59.11
CA GLU A 59 -9.45 19.96 -59.57
C GLU A 59 -8.19 19.96 -58.70
N PHE A 60 -8.39 19.85 -57.38
CA PHE A 60 -7.30 19.82 -56.40
C PHE A 60 -6.98 18.41 -55.91
N LYS A 61 -7.68 17.38 -56.36
CA LYS A 61 -7.59 15.99 -55.86
C LYS A 61 -7.64 15.93 -54.33
N GLU A 62 -8.54 16.74 -53.76
CA GLU A 62 -8.70 16.93 -52.33
C GLU A 62 -10.01 16.34 -51.84
N ILE A 63 -9.94 15.52 -50.77
CA ILE A 63 -11.12 15.01 -50.07
C ILE A 63 -11.28 15.77 -48.77
N THR A 64 -12.49 16.30 -48.58
CA THR A 64 -12.95 16.79 -47.29
C THR A 64 -13.73 15.69 -46.57
N TYR A 65 -13.26 15.28 -45.41
CA TYR A 65 -13.91 14.23 -44.60
C TYR A 65 -14.16 14.74 -43.19
N GLN A 66 -15.20 14.15 -42.60
CA GLN A 66 -15.56 14.41 -41.21
C GLN A 66 -15.29 13.16 -40.39
N PRO A 67 -14.43 13.23 -39.35
CA PRO A 67 -14.26 12.11 -38.45
C PRO A 67 -15.48 11.94 -37.57
N LEU A 68 -16.00 10.72 -37.52
CA LEU A 68 -17.13 10.30 -36.70
C LEU A 68 -16.63 9.43 -35.56
N TYR A 69 -16.75 9.91 -34.34
CA TYR A 69 -16.32 9.17 -33.16
C TYR A 69 -17.47 8.30 -32.63
N VAL A 70 -17.31 6.98 -32.68
CA VAL A 70 -18.25 6.01 -32.15
C VAL A 70 -17.73 5.49 -30.84
N SER A 71 -18.61 5.35 -29.85
CA SER A 71 -18.26 4.75 -28.57
C SER A 71 -18.62 3.27 -28.59
N TYR A 72 -17.64 2.41 -28.28
CA TYR A 72 -17.81 0.96 -28.15
C TYR A 72 -17.63 0.55 -26.70
N ASP A 73 -18.50 -0.32 -26.22
CA ASP A 73 -18.30 -0.97 -24.93
C ASP A 73 -17.29 -2.15 -25.11
N VAL A 74 -16.52 -2.43 -24.08
CA VAL A 74 -15.65 -3.57 -24.05
C VAL A 74 -16.43 -4.83 -23.71
N ASP A 75 -16.52 -5.77 -24.65
CA ASP A 75 -17.26 -7.02 -24.45
C ASP A 75 -16.47 -8.08 -23.70
N THR A 76 -15.16 -8.10 -23.90
CA THR A 76 -14.30 -9.13 -23.30
C THR A 76 -12.96 -8.55 -22.87
N VAL A 77 -12.43 -9.10 -21.78
CA VAL A 77 -11.09 -8.75 -21.27
C VAL A 77 -10.29 -10.04 -21.11
N ILE A 78 -9.22 -10.17 -21.88
CA ILE A 78 -8.23 -11.23 -21.73
C ILE A 78 -7.09 -10.66 -20.91
N ILE A 79 -6.73 -11.33 -19.82
CA ILE A 79 -5.66 -10.89 -18.94
C ILE A 79 -4.62 -11.99 -18.77
N ASN A 80 -3.36 -11.61 -18.95
CA ASN A 80 -2.21 -12.47 -18.74
C ASN A 80 -1.30 -11.90 -17.65
N SER A 81 -0.54 -12.77 -17.03
CA SER A 81 0.51 -12.44 -16.07
C SER A 81 1.76 -13.22 -16.38
N ASN A 82 2.93 -12.61 -16.17
CA ASN A 82 4.23 -13.28 -16.21
C ASN A 82 4.41 -14.30 -15.08
N GLU A 83 3.64 -14.19 -14.00
CA GLU A 83 3.67 -15.06 -12.83
C GLU A 83 2.50 -16.06 -12.84
N ASN A 84 2.69 -17.18 -12.16
CA ASN A 84 1.68 -18.23 -12.07
C ASN A 84 0.54 -17.84 -11.14
N ILE A 85 -0.46 -17.14 -11.68
CA ILE A 85 -1.69 -16.77 -10.98
C ILE A 85 -2.85 -17.58 -11.56
N LYS A 86 -3.67 -18.19 -10.70
CA LYS A 86 -4.85 -18.95 -11.13
C LYS A 86 -5.83 -18.07 -11.90
N GLN A 87 -6.37 -18.59 -13.00
CA GLN A 87 -7.29 -17.86 -13.88
C GLN A 87 -8.55 -17.31 -13.16
N SER A 88 -9.02 -18.01 -12.15
CA SER A 88 -10.14 -17.50 -11.33
C SER A 88 -9.85 -16.17 -10.67
N TYR A 89 -8.61 -15.95 -10.21
CA TYR A 89 -8.17 -14.69 -9.61
C TYR A 89 -7.87 -13.62 -10.66
N LEU A 90 -7.24 -13.99 -11.79
CA LEU A 90 -7.03 -13.07 -12.90
C LEU A 90 -8.37 -12.51 -13.45
N LYS A 91 -9.44 -13.31 -13.47
CA LYS A 91 -10.78 -12.85 -13.83
C LYS A 91 -11.30 -11.72 -12.89
N HIS A 92 -10.94 -11.72 -11.61
CA HIS A 92 -11.29 -10.61 -10.71
C HIS A 92 -10.50 -9.33 -11.03
N VAL A 93 -9.24 -9.47 -11.43
CA VAL A 93 -8.44 -8.33 -11.91
C VAL A 93 -9.02 -7.79 -13.21
N ALA A 94 -9.40 -8.67 -14.16
CA ALA A 94 -9.98 -8.32 -15.45
C ALA A 94 -11.28 -7.49 -15.32
N LYS A 95 -12.12 -7.75 -14.31
CA LYS A 95 -13.34 -6.97 -14.04
C LYS A 95 -13.10 -5.46 -13.85
N ASN A 96 -11.88 -5.05 -13.47
CA ASN A 96 -11.56 -3.63 -13.35
C ASN A 96 -11.47 -2.90 -14.70
N PHE A 97 -11.43 -3.65 -15.79
CA PHE A 97 -11.33 -3.12 -17.16
C PHE A 97 -12.63 -3.23 -17.95
N SER A 98 -13.64 -3.96 -17.43
CA SER A 98 -14.89 -4.24 -18.15
C SER A 98 -15.80 -3.01 -18.35
N ASP A 99 -15.58 -1.92 -17.61
CA ASP A 99 -16.33 -0.67 -17.72
C ASP A 99 -15.63 0.38 -18.61
N ILE A 100 -14.57 -0.01 -19.30
CA ILE A 100 -13.89 0.88 -20.24
C ILE A 100 -14.72 0.99 -21.52
N LYS A 101 -14.95 2.23 -21.93
CA LYS A 101 -15.51 2.55 -23.26
C LYS A 101 -14.38 2.98 -24.18
N ILE A 102 -14.40 2.46 -25.40
CA ILE A 102 -13.45 2.84 -26.43
C ILE A 102 -14.07 3.96 -27.26
N ASP A 103 -13.63 5.18 -27.00
CA ASP A 103 -14.09 6.43 -27.59
C ASP A 103 -12.93 7.40 -27.81
N ARG A 104 -13.23 8.66 -28.17
CA ARG A 104 -12.19 9.72 -28.32
C ARG A 104 -11.34 9.94 -27.06
N LYS A 105 -11.86 9.59 -25.87
CA LYS A 105 -11.16 9.77 -24.58
C LYS A 105 -10.52 8.48 -24.08
N SER A 106 -10.54 7.41 -24.87
CA SER A 106 -10.11 6.06 -24.45
C SER A 106 -8.72 6.04 -23.87
N ASN A 107 -7.75 6.68 -24.52
CA ASN A 107 -6.37 6.74 -24.01
C ASN A 107 -6.30 7.32 -22.60
N LYS A 108 -7.05 8.39 -22.32
CA LYS A 108 -7.09 8.99 -20.98
C LYS A 108 -7.76 8.07 -19.96
N ASN A 109 -8.82 7.39 -20.37
CA ASN A 109 -9.55 6.45 -19.51
C ASN A 109 -8.69 5.20 -19.22
N ILE A 110 -8.02 4.66 -20.23
CA ILE A 110 -7.08 3.53 -20.10
C ILE A 110 -5.92 3.90 -19.19
N GLU A 111 -5.27 5.05 -19.39
CA GLU A 111 -4.19 5.50 -18.52
C GLU A 111 -4.62 5.71 -17.06
N LYS A 112 -5.83 6.22 -16.84
CA LYS A 112 -6.40 6.30 -15.50
C LYS A 112 -6.60 4.91 -14.88
N LYS A 113 -7.11 3.94 -15.64
CA LYS A 113 -7.30 2.55 -15.19
C LYS A 113 -5.97 1.86 -14.91
N LYS A 114 -4.96 2.02 -15.75
CA LYS A 114 -3.60 1.51 -15.51
C LYS A 114 -3.07 1.95 -14.15
N LYS A 115 -3.17 3.25 -13.83
CA LYS A 115 -2.75 3.79 -12.54
C LYS A 115 -3.56 3.24 -11.38
N THR A 116 -4.89 3.12 -11.56
CA THR A 116 -5.77 2.55 -10.52
C THR A 116 -5.38 1.12 -10.17
N ILE A 117 -5.07 0.29 -11.17
CA ILE A 117 -4.71 -1.12 -10.97
C ILE A 117 -3.40 -1.26 -10.20
N ILE A 118 -2.38 -0.46 -10.50
CA ILE A 118 -1.11 -0.46 -9.76
C ILE A 118 -1.34 -0.15 -8.28
N ASN A 119 -2.17 0.84 -7.98
CA ASN A 119 -2.44 1.21 -6.59
C ASN A 119 -3.35 0.19 -5.86
N LYS A 120 -4.16 -0.54 -6.62
CA LYS A 120 -5.11 -1.51 -6.08
C LYS A 120 -4.47 -2.85 -5.73
N TYR A 121 -3.50 -3.30 -6.53
CA TYR A 121 -2.89 -4.62 -6.40
C TYR A 121 -1.40 -4.50 -6.08
N TYR A 122 -1.02 -4.87 -4.88
CA TYR A 122 0.33 -4.74 -4.34
C TYR A 122 1.43 -5.45 -5.17
N PHE A 123 1.04 -6.47 -5.95
CA PHE A 123 1.94 -7.27 -6.77
C PHE A 123 2.12 -6.73 -8.20
N ILE A 124 1.36 -5.73 -8.63
CA ILE A 124 1.53 -5.08 -9.94
C ILE A 124 2.44 -3.87 -9.76
N ARG A 125 3.69 -3.98 -10.21
CA ARG A 125 4.74 -2.98 -9.99
C ARG A 125 4.95 -2.02 -11.15
N SER A 126 4.52 -2.41 -12.36
CA SER A 126 4.61 -1.58 -13.56
C SER A 126 3.25 -1.37 -14.20
N THR A 127 3.18 -0.37 -15.06
CA THR A 127 1.95 -0.10 -15.81
C THR A 127 1.59 -1.27 -16.68
N PRO A 128 0.35 -1.83 -16.60
CA PRO A 128 -0.09 -2.89 -17.48
C PRO A 128 -0.05 -2.45 -18.97
N ASP A 129 0.33 -3.37 -19.84
CA ASP A 129 0.17 -3.15 -21.27
C ASP A 129 -1.25 -3.52 -21.69
N ILE A 130 -1.93 -2.57 -22.33
CA ILE A 130 -3.33 -2.72 -22.73
C ILE A 130 -3.44 -2.50 -24.22
N ASN A 131 -3.83 -3.57 -24.93
CA ASN A 131 -4.05 -3.59 -26.36
C ASN A 131 -5.53 -3.81 -26.65
N VAL A 132 -6.10 -2.96 -27.51
CA VAL A 132 -7.48 -3.11 -27.97
C VAL A 132 -7.46 -3.99 -29.21
N PHE A 133 -8.34 -4.98 -29.28
CA PHE A 133 -8.49 -5.86 -30.44
C PHE A 133 -9.97 -5.99 -30.83
N LYS A 134 -10.20 -6.20 -32.13
CA LYS A 134 -11.52 -6.46 -32.69
C LYS A 134 -11.64 -7.95 -33.00
N TYR A 135 -12.65 -8.63 -32.45
CA TYR A 135 -12.83 -10.06 -32.67
C TYR A 135 -14.14 -10.43 -33.42
N GLN A 136 -15.10 -9.50 -33.45
CA GLN A 136 -16.31 -9.61 -34.24
C GLN A 136 -16.69 -8.23 -34.80
N ARG A 137 -17.66 -8.20 -35.76
CA ARG A 137 -18.20 -6.94 -36.27
C ARG A 137 -18.79 -6.14 -35.11
N GLU A 138 -18.25 -4.97 -34.80
CA GLU A 138 -18.66 -4.07 -33.72
C GLU A 138 -18.34 -4.53 -32.29
N LYS A 139 -17.61 -5.64 -32.09
CA LYS A 139 -17.20 -6.10 -30.76
C LYS A 139 -15.71 -5.92 -30.54
N LEU A 140 -15.39 -5.20 -29.46
CA LEU A 140 -14.01 -4.93 -29.08
C LEU A 140 -13.66 -5.68 -27.77
N GLY A 141 -12.42 -6.17 -27.73
CA GLY A 141 -11.84 -6.77 -26.55
C GLY A 141 -10.61 -6.01 -26.09
N LEU A 142 -10.25 -6.20 -24.83
CA LEU A 142 -8.98 -5.74 -24.28
C LEU A 142 -8.09 -6.94 -23.99
N HIS A 143 -6.86 -6.85 -24.44
CA HIS A 143 -5.77 -7.73 -24.02
C HIS A 143 -4.90 -6.98 -23.03
N VAL A 144 -4.80 -7.48 -21.82
CA VAL A 144 -4.13 -6.81 -20.69
C VAL A 144 -3.00 -7.70 -20.21
N ASP A 145 -1.78 -7.26 -20.38
CA ASP A 145 -0.60 -7.94 -19.86
C ASP A 145 -0.13 -7.24 -18.59
N ILE A 146 -0.18 -7.96 -17.47
CA ILE A 146 0.31 -7.48 -16.20
C ILE A 146 1.67 -8.06 -15.87
N ASN A 147 2.59 -7.19 -15.50
CA ASN A 147 3.88 -7.60 -14.98
C ASN A 147 3.77 -7.69 -13.45
N SER A 148 3.53 -8.90 -12.98
CA SER A 148 3.41 -9.22 -11.56
C SER A 148 4.77 -9.48 -10.95
N THR A 149 4.99 -8.99 -9.74
CA THR A 149 6.22 -9.24 -8.98
C THR A 149 5.84 -9.52 -7.54
N PHE A 150 6.17 -10.71 -7.06
CA PHE A 150 5.97 -11.12 -5.68
C PHE A 150 7.26 -11.00 -4.90
N ASN A 151 7.17 -10.49 -3.67
CA ASN A 151 8.32 -10.33 -2.80
C ASN A 151 8.36 -11.48 -1.82
N ASN A 152 9.16 -12.49 -2.14
CA ASN A 152 9.41 -13.60 -1.26
C ASN A 152 10.77 -13.41 -0.58
N TYR A 153 10.78 -13.45 0.74
CA TYR A 153 12.04 -13.41 1.48
C TYR A 153 11.95 -14.24 2.75
N PHE A 154 13.12 -14.69 3.18
CA PHE A 154 13.33 -15.36 4.45
C PHE A 154 14.57 -14.77 5.10
N SER A 155 14.47 -14.48 6.39
CA SER A 155 15.59 -14.06 7.21
C SER A 155 15.56 -14.83 8.52
N ALA A 156 16.71 -15.32 8.95
CA ALA A 156 16.88 -15.92 10.27
C ALA A 156 18.20 -15.45 10.88
N LEU A 157 18.11 -14.94 12.09
CA LEU A 157 19.25 -14.51 12.88
C LEU A 157 19.16 -15.18 14.24
N PHE A 158 20.24 -15.80 14.70
CA PHE A 158 20.32 -16.40 16.01
C PHE A 158 21.58 -15.95 16.72
N GLY A 159 21.45 -15.63 17.99
CA GLY A 159 22.54 -15.26 18.86
C GLY A 159 22.44 -15.95 20.20
N GLY A 160 23.49 -15.94 20.94
CA GLY A 160 23.50 -16.42 22.32
C GLY A 160 24.48 -15.61 23.15
N THR A 161 24.06 -15.25 24.35
CA THR A 161 24.89 -14.58 25.35
C THR A 161 24.98 -15.45 26.59
N LYS A 162 26.14 -15.45 27.21
CA LYS A 162 26.34 -16.13 28.48
C LYS A 162 25.85 -15.18 29.59
N ALA A 163 24.68 -15.50 30.17
CA ALA A 163 24.13 -14.73 31.28
C ALA A 163 24.87 -15.04 32.61
N GLN A 164 24.55 -14.28 33.64
CA GLN A 164 25.04 -14.57 34.99
C GLN A 164 24.67 -16.00 35.42
N LYS A 165 25.57 -16.73 36.09
CA LYS A 165 25.45 -18.13 36.52
C LYS A 165 25.59 -19.17 35.38
N ASP A 166 26.43 -18.91 34.36
CA ASP A 166 26.79 -19.86 33.30
C ASP A 166 25.60 -20.40 32.46
N ARG A 167 24.44 -19.71 32.46
CA ARG A 167 23.33 -20.05 31.60
C ARG A 167 23.46 -19.30 30.27
N TRP A 168 23.25 -20.04 29.17
CA TRP A 168 23.12 -19.42 27.85
C TRP A 168 21.71 -18.85 27.68
N GLU A 169 21.63 -17.60 27.32
CA GLU A 169 20.41 -16.94 26.85
C GLU A 169 20.48 -16.82 25.35
N TYR A 170 19.45 -17.34 24.69
CA TYR A 170 19.35 -17.33 23.24
C TYR A 170 18.42 -16.20 22.82
N ASN A 171 18.85 -15.47 21.80
CA ASN A 171 18.06 -14.47 21.11
C ASN A 171 18.00 -14.82 19.63
N GLY A 172 17.03 -14.25 18.93
CA GLY A 172 16.91 -14.51 17.50
C GLY A 172 15.72 -13.83 16.88
N GLU A 173 15.76 -13.79 15.57
CA GLU A 173 14.68 -13.30 14.73
C GLU A 173 14.51 -14.25 13.54
N ILE A 174 13.26 -14.62 13.26
CA ILE A 174 12.84 -15.23 12.01
C ILE A 174 11.83 -14.28 11.38
N ASP A 175 12.05 -13.89 10.13
CA ASP A 175 11.14 -13.05 9.35
C ASP A 175 10.96 -13.71 7.99
N ALA A 176 9.78 -14.27 7.75
CA ALA A 176 9.42 -14.95 6.52
C ALA A 176 8.21 -14.28 5.89
N HIS A 177 8.32 -13.94 4.62
CA HIS A 177 7.29 -13.30 3.85
C HIS A 177 7.16 -14.03 2.52
N PHE A 178 5.98 -14.57 2.26
CA PHE A 178 5.69 -15.30 1.05
C PHE A 178 4.44 -14.73 0.40
N GLU A 179 4.52 -14.51 -0.89
CA GLU A 179 3.43 -14.02 -1.72
C GLU A 179 3.15 -15.02 -2.85
N ASN A 180 1.88 -15.26 -3.15
CA ASN A 180 1.41 -16.08 -4.26
C ASN A 180 1.88 -17.55 -4.25
N VAL A 181 2.10 -18.14 -3.09
CA VAL A 181 2.54 -19.54 -2.96
C VAL A 181 1.55 -20.52 -3.59
N TRP A 182 0.26 -20.23 -3.48
CA TRP A 182 -0.82 -21.07 -4.02
C TRP A 182 -1.44 -20.52 -5.31
N GLY A 183 -0.84 -19.50 -5.92
CA GLY A 183 -1.36 -18.86 -7.14
C GLY A 183 -2.67 -18.09 -6.93
N ALA A 184 -2.96 -17.67 -5.69
CA ALA A 184 -4.18 -16.98 -5.32
C ALA A 184 -3.93 -15.52 -4.89
N MET A 185 -2.75 -14.97 -5.25
CA MET A 185 -2.32 -13.63 -4.87
C MET A 185 -2.34 -13.39 -3.35
N GLU A 186 -2.20 -14.45 -2.59
CA GLU A 186 -2.16 -14.40 -1.13
C GLU A 186 -0.82 -13.92 -0.62
N LYS A 187 -0.84 -13.44 0.63
CA LYS A 187 0.33 -12.99 1.36
C LYS A 187 0.38 -13.69 2.71
N LEU A 188 1.49 -14.32 3.00
CA LEU A 188 1.80 -14.98 4.26
C LEU A 188 2.97 -14.26 4.92
N ILE A 189 2.78 -13.87 6.17
CA ILE A 189 3.85 -13.30 6.99
C ILE A 189 3.96 -14.15 8.24
N PHE A 190 5.18 -14.56 8.54
CA PHE A 190 5.56 -15.20 9.77
C PHE A 190 6.73 -14.44 10.37
N LYS A 191 6.57 -13.93 11.57
CA LYS A 191 7.62 -13.20 12.27
C LYS A 191 7.72 -13.67 13.70
N TRP A 192 8.92 -14.10 14.08
CA TRP A 192 9.25 -14.43 15.45
C TRP A 192 10.49 -13.65 15.88
N ILE A 193 10.42 -13.03 17.04
CA ILE A 193 11.53 -12.29 17.64
C ILE A 193 11.64 -12.72 19.08
N ALA A 194 12.82 -13.15 19.48
CA ALA A 194 13.21 -13.33 20.87
C ALA A 194 14.40 -12.40 21.16
N ILE A 195 14.14 -11.35 21.93
CA ILE A 195 15.19 -10.43 22.38
C ILE A 195 16.00 -11.15 23.45
N ASP A 196 15.32 -11.89 24.31
CA ASP A 196 15.83 -12.73 25.39
C ASP A 196 14.78 -13.78 25.79
N SER A 197 15.03 -14.50 26.87
CA SER A 197 14.10 -15.56 27.37
C SER A 197 12.78 -15.02 27.92
N ILE A 198 12.72 -13.73 28.27
CA ILE A 198 11.56 -13.08 28.91
C ILE A 198 10.84 -12.08 28.01
N ASN A 199 11.38 -11.82 26.82
CA ASN A 199 10.80 -10.93 25.81
C ASN A 199 10.75 -11.61 24.46
N GLN A 200 9.57 -12.09 24.08
CA GLN A 200 9.35 -12.80 22.82
C GLN A 200 8.08 -12.31 22.15
N LYS A 201 8.13 -12.25 20.83
CA LYS A 201 7.00 -11.85 19.99
C LYS A 201 6.87 -12.80 18.81
N PHE A 202 5.65 -13.21 18.55
CA PHE A 202 5.28 -13.99 17.39
C PHE A 202 4.12 -13.31 16.68
N ASN A 203 4.23 -13.20 15.35
CA ASN A 203 3.17 -12.70 14.48
C ASN A 203 2.99 -13.64 13.30
N PHE A 204 1.75 -14.01 13.02
CA PHE A 204 1.35 -14.72 11.82
C PHE A 204 0.22 -13.93 11.15
N GLU A 205 0.36 -13.65 9.85
CA GLU A 205 -0.68 -13.01 9.04
C GLU A 205 -0.89 -13.78 7.74
N LEU A 206 -2.15 -14.05 7.44
CA LEU A 206 -2.60 -14.54 6.15
C LEU A 206 -3.55 -13.49 5.54
N HIS A 207 -3.16 -12.91 4.43
CA HIS A 207 -4.04 -12.08 3.61
C HIS A 207 -4.34 -12.80 2.31
N ARG A 208 -5.61 -13.04 2.03
CA ARG A 208 -6.08 -13.70 0.81
C ARG A 208 -7.10 -12.81 0.11
N PRO A 209 -6.71 -12.12 -0.98
CA PRO A 209 -7.62 -11.29 -1.76
C PRO A 209 -8.67 -12.16 -2.48
N HIS A 210 -9.83 -11.60 -2.73
CA HIS A 210 -10.91 -12.22 -3.53
C HIS A 210 -11.36 -13.62 -3.06
N LEU A 211 -11.25 -13.92 -1.76
CA LEU A 211 -11.66 -15.21 -1.21
C LEU A 211 -13.19 -15.34 -1.12
N ILE A 212 -13.88 -14.25 -0.81
CA ILE A 212 -15.34 -14.22 -0.57
C ILE A 212 -16.06 -13.85 -1.88
N LYS A 213 -17.28 -14.37 -2.07
CA LYS A 213 -18.14 -13.98 -3.19
C LYS A 213 -18.26 -12.45 -3.26
N GLY A 214 -18.18 -11.90 -4.46
CA GLY A 214 -18.15 -10.44 -4.66
C GLY A 214 -16.73 -9.86 -4.76
N GLY A 215 -15.69 -10.68 -4.61
CA GLY A 215 -14.31 -10.26 -4.76
C GLY A 215 -13.68 -9.67 -3.50
N MET A 216 -14.32 -9.86 -2.35
CA MET A 216 -13.80 -9.39 -1.06
C MET A 216 -12.65 -10.27 -0.57
N GLY A 217 -11.62 -9.64 -0.03
CA GLY A 217 -10.47 -10.29 0.60
C GLY A 217 -10.70 -10.60 2.07
N LEU A 218 -9.83 -11.47 2.61
CA LEU A 218 -9.82 -11.86 4.02
C LEU A 218 -8.42 -11.70 4.60
N ILE A 219 -8.34 -11.15 5.81
CA ILE A 219 -7.12 -11.09 6.62
C ILE A 219 -7.35 -11.88 7.91
N LEU A 220 -6.46 -12.81 8.18
CA LEU A 220 -6.33 -13.50 9.47
C LEU A 220 -5.00 -13.08 10.08
N ASN A 221 -5.01 -12.67 11.33
CA ASN A 221 -3.80 -12.31 12.06
C ASN A 221 -3.81 -12.96 13.44
N SER A 222 -2.67 -13.47 13.87
CA SER A 222 -2.44 -14.06 15.20
C SER A 222 -1.15 -13.49 15.77
N ASN A 223 -1.27 -12.81 16.92
CA ASN A 223 -0.13 -12.25 17.64
C ASN A 223 -0.02 -12.91 19.01
N TYR A 224 1.21 -13.21 19.39
CA TYR A 224 1.61 -13.65 20.72
C TYR A 224 2.78 -12.78 21.17
N GLU A 225 2.73 -12.26 22.39
CA GLU A 225 3.81 -11.46 22.96
C GLU A 225 3.99 -11.78 24.43
N LEU A 226 5.23 -12.15 24.82
CA LEU A 226 5.69 -12.25 26.20
C LEU A 226 6.52 -11.00 26.51
N VAL A 227 6.14 -10.26 27.54
CA VAL A 227 6.75 -8.95 27.89
C VAL A 227 7.36 -9.02 29.29
N ASN A 228 8.69 -8.91 29.38
CA ASN A 228 9.48 -8.86 30.62
C ASN A 228 9.14 -9.95 31.65
N ASN A 229 8.63 -11.10 31.19
CA ASN A 229 8.02 -12.10 32.07
C ASN A 229 6.92 -11.55 32.99
N ASP A 230 6.32 -10.41 32.64
CA ASP A 230 5.23 -9.79 33.39
C ASP A 230 3.86 -10.31 32.95
N TYR A 231 3.68 -10.45 31.64
CA TYR A 231 2.44 -10.98 31.07
C TYR A 231 2.66 -11.56 29.69
N VAL A 232 1.71 -12.41 29.30
CA VAL A 232 1.55 -12.93 27.96
C VAL A 232 0.32 -12.30 27.34
N GLN A 233 0.47 -11.68 26.18
CA GLN A 233 -0.65 -11.20 25.37
C GLN A 233 -0.85 -12.12 24.17
N LYS A 234 -2.12 -12.47 23.90
CA LYS A 234 -2.55 -13.16 22.67
C LYS A 234 -3.61 -12.30 22.00
N LYS A 235 -3.52 -12.14 20.68
CA LYS A 235 -4.48 -11.38 19.89
C LYS A 235 -4.76 -12.11 18.59
N TYR A 236 -6.02 -12.20 18.21
CA TYR A 236 -6.49 -12.78 16.96
C TYR A 236 -7.39 -11.78 16.25
N ASP A 237 -7.14 -11.54 14.98
CA ASP A 237 -7.92 -10.66 14.14
C ASP A 237 -8.49 -11.43 12.95
N LEU A 238 -9.75 -11.18 12.64
CA LEU A 238 -10.41 -11.60 11.42
C LEU A 238 -10.99 -10.36 10.76
N LYS A 239 -10.48 -9.96 9.60
CA LYS A 239 -10.93 -8.76 8.88
C LYS A 239 -11.32 -9.12 7.44
N VAL A 240 -12.40 -8.53 6.96
CA VAL A 240 -12.90 -8.67 5.59
C VAL A 240 -12.65 -7.37 4.86
N GLU A 241 -12.16 -7.46 3.62
CA GLU A 241 -12.00 -6.32 2.73
C GLU A 241 -13.37 -5.87 2.21
N LEU A 242 -13.82 -4.70 2.67
CA LEU A 242 -15.13 -4.14 2.29
C LEU A 242 -15.04 -3.34 0.99
N LEU A 243 -13.96 -2.62 0.82
CA LEU A 243 -13.74 -1.76 -0.33
C LEU A 243 -12.25 -1.77 -0.68
N ASN A 244 -11.99 -1.95 -1.97
CA ASN A 244 -10.65 -1.80 -2.54
C ASN A 244 -10.74 -0.83 -3.71
N SER A 245 -10.15 0.34 -3.56
CA SER A 245 -10.27 1.47 -4.47
C SER A 245 -8.90 2.06 -4.82
N PHE A 246 -8.90 3.05 -5.72
CA PHE A 246 -7.71 3.85 -6.01
C PHE A 246 -7.12 4.54 -4.76
N TYR A 247 -7.97 4.91 -3.81
CA TYR A 247 -7.56 5.62 -2.59
C TYR A 247 -7.05 4.70 -1.49
N GLY A 248 -7.21 3.40 -1.63
CA GLY A 248 -6.79 2.40 -0.66
C GLY A 248 -7.85 1.34 -0.39
N SER A 249 -7.53 0.44 0.53
CA SER A 249 -8.37 -0.68 0.92
C SER A 249 -8.92 -0.48 2.32
N PHE A 250 -10.22 -0.66 2.48
CA PHE A 250 -10.92 -0.64 3.76
C PHE A 250 -11.30 -2.05 4.19
N TYR A 251 -11.05 -2.34 5.45
CA TYR A 251 -11.37 -3.60 6.08
C TYR A 251 -12.19 -3.35 7.34
N ALA A 252 -13.13 -4.24 7.61
CA ALA A 252 -13.80 -4.32 8.90
C ALA A 252 -13.77 -5.75 9.40
N GLY A 253 -13.76 -5.91 10.71
CA GLY A 253 -13.65 -7.22 11.28
C GLY A 253 -13.79 -7.26 12.79
N TYR A 254 -13.34 -8.36 13.33
CA TYR A 254 -13.41 -8.67 14.74
C TYR A 254 -12.03 -8.98 15.29
N THR A 255 -11.75 -8.45 16.46
CA THR A 255 -10.55 -8.69 17.24
C THR A 255 -10.92 -9.33 18.56
N GLN A 256 -10.20 -10.37 18.92
CA GLN A 256 -10.28 -10.99 20.25
C GLN A 256 -8.87 -11.16 20.81
N GLY A 257 -8.71 -10.88 22.10
CA GLY A 257 -7.42 -11.10 22.74
C GLY A 257 -7.52 -11.37 24.24
N SER A 258 -6.42 -11.82 24.79
CA SER A 258 -6.25 -12.06 26.22
C SER A 258 -4.89 -11.56 26.68
N ILE A 259 -4.86 -11.09 27.91
CA ILE A 259 -3.66 -10.75 28.66
C ILE A 259 -3.66 -11.65 29.90
N ASN A 260 -2.60 -12.40 30.07
CA ASN A 260 -2.42 -13.28 31.21
C ASN A 260 -1.19 -12.83 32.00
N ALA A 261 -1.42 -12.11 33.13
CA ALA A 261 -0.37 -11.68 34.01
C ALA A 261 0.29 -12.88 34.67
N THR A 262 1.62 -12.93 34.63
CA THR A 262 2.42 -13.93 35.35
C THR A 262 2.39 -13.66 36.85
N TYR A 263 3.00 -14.51 37.66
CA TYR A 263 3.16 -14.27 39.09
C TYR A 263 3.91 -12.94 39.33
N ASN A 264 5.07 -12.76 38.71
CA ASN A 264 5.87 -11.54 38.80
C ASN A 264 5.11 -10.29 38.29
N GLY A 265 4.32 -10.45 37.22
CA GLY A 265 3.51 -9.38 36.68
C GLY A 265 2.44 -8.91 37.64
N LYS A 266 1.76 -9.83 38.35
CA LYS A 266 0.76 -9.48 39.35
C LYS A 266 1.36 -8.66 40.49
N GLU A 267 2.54 -9.02 40.99
CA GLU A 267 3.26 -8.24 42.00
C GLU A 267 3.63 -6.84 41.51
N ARG A 268 3.85 -6.63 40.20
CA ARG A 268 4.10 -5.34 39.57
C ARG A 268 2.82 -4.58 39.18
N GLY A 269 1.64 -5.12 39.55
CA GLY A 269 0.33 -4.48 39.30
C GLY A 269 -0.21 -4.72 37.87
N PHE A 270 0.25 -5.76 37.18
CA PHE A 270 -0.38 -6.19 35.92
C PHE A 270 -1.60 -7.06 36.24
N ILE A 271 -2.67 -6.86 35.49
CA ILE A 271 -3.96 -7.54 35.68
C ILE A 271 -4.26 -8.36 34.41
N SER A 272 -4.70 -9.61 34.61
CA SER A 272 -5.13 -10.45 33.49
C SER A 272 -6.48 -9.95 32.98
N SER A 273 -6.68 -9.91 31.66
CA SER A 273 -7.92 -9.47 31.03
C SER A 273 -8.18 -10.19 29.72
N ASN A 274 -9.46 -10.24 29.32
CA ASN A 274 -9.88 -10.64 27.99
C ASN A 274 -10.57 -9.44 27.34
N TYR A 275 -10.33 -9.26 26.06
CA TYR A 275 -10.96 -8.19 25.31
C TYR A 275 -11.47 -8.65 23.95
N LYS A 276 -12.49 -7.97 23.47
CA LYS A 276 -13.08 -8.18 22.14
C LYS A 276 -13.46 -6.83 21.56
N ALA A 277 -13.31 -6.67 20.24
CA ALA A 277 -13.57 -5.42 19.58
C ALA A 277 -14.04 -5.61 18.13
N LEU A 278 -14.77 -4.63 17.63
CA LEU A 278 -14.87 -4.38 16.22
C LEU A 278 -13.60 -3.65 15.78
N ALA A 279 -13.03 -4.10 14.69
CA ALA A 279 -11.78 -3.57 14.14
C ALA A 279 -12.03 -3.01 12.75
N PHE A 280 -11.53 -1.81 12.49
CA PHE A 280 -11.53 -1.15 11.20
C PHE A 280 -10.09 -0.88 10.80
N MET A 281 -9.77 -1.10 9.52
CA MET A 281 -8.44 -0.85 9.00
C MET A 281 -8.53 -0.16 7.64
N PHE A 282 -7.65 0.78 7.40
CA PHE A 282 -7.46 1.41 6.10
C PHE A 282 -5.99 1.37 5.72
N ASN A 283 -5.72 0.85 4.53
CA ASN A 283 -4.37 0.77 3.98
C ASN A 283 -4.31 1.46 2.63
N ASN A 284 -3.29 2.29 2.46
CA ASN A 284 -2.91 2.84 1.16
C ASN A 284 -1.40 2.75 0.99
N ASN A 285 -0.95 2.37 -0.20
CA ASN A 285 0.45 2.35 -0.55
C ASN A 285 0.63 2.82 -2.00
N SER A 286 1.20 4.00 -2.15
CA SER A 286 1.52 4.64 -3.43
C SER A 286 3.01 4.94 -3.59
N LEU A 287 3.86 4.23 -2.85
CA LEU A 287 5.32 4.34 -2.98
C LEU A 287 5.77 3.84 -4.37
N ASP A 288 6.69 4.55 -4.99
CA ASP A 288 7.29 4.19 -6.28
C ASP A 288 8.20 2.96 -6.20
N ASP A 289 8.83 2.72 -5.04
CA ASP A 289 9.60 1.53 -4.72
C ASP A 289 9.34 1.13 -3.27
N MET A 290 9.29 -0.18 -2.98
CA MET A 290 8.99 -0.69 -1.63
C MET A 290 10.21 -0.72 -0.72
N ILE A 291 11.40 -0.69 -1.29
CA ILE A 291 12.67 -0.87 -0.55
C ILE A 291 13.43 0.45 -0.45
N LEU A 292 13.56 1.17 -1.58
CA LEU A 292 14.20 2.48 -1.66
C LEU A 292 13.25 3.53 -2.28
N PRO A 293 12.18 3.88 -1.60
CA PRO A 293 11.23 4.86 -2.12
C PRO A 293 11.86 6.25 -2.25
N ILE A 294 11.55 6.92 -3.36
CA ILE A 294 11.96 8.30 -3.64
C ILE A 294 10.75 9.23 -3.54
N LYS A 295 9.57 8.72 -3.90
CA LYS A 295 8.32 9.48 -3.88
C LYS A 295 7.13 8.60 -3.53
N GLY A 296 6.03 9.25 -3.17
CA GLY A 296 4.78 8.57 -2.82
C GLY A 296 4.52 8.55 -1.34
N SER A 297 3.49 7.84 -0.94
CA SER A 297 3.09 7.72 0.46
C SER A 297 2.56 6.33 0.79
N LYS A 298 2.69 5.95 2.05
CA LYS A 298 2.07 4.75 2.61
C LYS A 298 1.36 5.13 3.90
N THR A 299 0.17 4.62 4.08
CA THR A 299 -0.66 4.85 5.26
C THR A 299 -1.25 3.54 5.71
N ASN A 300 -1.14 3.26 7.00
CA ASN A 300 -1.88 2.21 7.69
C ASN A 300 -2.59 2.85 8.88
N PHE A 301 -3.90 2.69 8.92
CA PHE A 301 -4.76 3.18 9.99
C PHE A 301 -5.55 2.03 10.56
N GLU A 302 -5.58 1.87 11.87
CA GLU A 302 -6.36 0.87 12.57
C GLU A 302 -7.15 1.53 13.71
N LEU A 303 -8.41 1.13 13.84
CA LEU A 303 -9.33 1.55 14.90
C LEU A 303 -10.01 0.32 15.49
N GLU A 304 -9.92 0.14 16.80
CA GLU A 304 -10.64 -0.87 17.55
C GLU A 304 -11.61 -0.19 18.53
N ILE A 305 -12.85 -0.65 18.54
CA ILE A 305 -13.87 -0.23 19.51
C ILE A 305 -14.42 -1.51 20.14
N GLY A 306 -14.26 -1.65 21.45
CA GLY A 306 -14.58 -2.91 22.08
C GLY A 306 -14.72 -2.84 23.60
N GLU A 307 -14.81 -4.01 24.18
CA GLU A 307 -14.95 -4.23 25.63
C GLU A 307 -13.74 -4.97 26.19
N ASP A 308 -13.35 -4.61 27.39
CA ASP A 308 -12.35 -5.33 28.18
C ASP A 308 -13.04 -5.91 29.44
N SER A 309 -12.87 -7.22 29.67
CA SER A 309 -13.60 -7.96 30.72
C SER A 309 -13.34 -7.46 32.14
N ASN A 310 -12.15 -6.90 32.41
CA ASN A 310 -11.79 -6.45 33.74
C ASN A 310 -12.38 -5.10 34.10
N PHE A 311 -12.57 -4.27 33.10
CA PHE A 311 -13.02 -2.91 33.37
C PHE A 311 -14.53 -2.75 33.14
N LYS A 312 -15.21 -3.77 32.57
CA LYS A 312 -16.63 -3.75 32.13
C LYS A 312 -16.96 -2.50 31.30
N ASN A 313 -15.96 -1.96 30.63
CA ASN A 313 -16.02 -0.67 29.95
C ASN A 313 -15.66 -0.81 28.50
N LEU A 314 -16.27 0.04 27.70
CA LEU A 314 -15.88 0.27 26.32
C LEU A 314 -14.47 0.88 26.30
N TYR A 315 -13.65 0.43 25.38
CA TYR A 315 -12.39 1.05 25.03
C TYR A 315 -12.33 1.41 23.55
N ILE A 316 -11.53 2.40 23.27
CA ILE A 316 -11.12 2.75 21.91
C ILE A 316 -9.60 2.62 21.82
N LYS A 317 -9.13 1.95 20.77
CA LYS A 317 -7.73 1.88 20.42
C LYS A 317 -7.56 2.37 19.00
N TYR A 318 -6.60 3.26 18.79
CA TYR A 318 -6.28 3.86 17.52
C TYR A 318 -4.79 3.65 17.26
N ARG A 319 -4.44 3.31 16.00
CA ARG A 319 -3.06 3.24 15.53
C ARG A 319 -2.95 3.82 14.14
N GLN A 320 -1.92 4.58 13.91
CA GLN A 320 -1.58 5.14 12.61
C GLN A 320 -0.09 5.01 12.34
N ASP A 321 0.24 4.46 11.19
CA ASP A 321 1.55 4.48 10.58
C ASP A 321 1.43 5.24 9.26
N PHE A 322 2.19 6.30 9.09
CA PHE A 322 2.21 7.11 7.88
C PHE A 322 3.65 7.40 7.48
N GLU A 323 3.93 7.29 6.19
CA GLU A 323 5.20 7.72 5.61
C GLU A 323 4.95 8.39 4.26
N ARG A 324 5.72 9.44 3.98
CA ARG A 324 5.66 10.15 2.71
C ARG A 324 7.03 10.62 2.28
N TYR A 325 7.38 10.29 1.03
CA TYR A 325 8.64 10.63 0.41
C TYR A 325 8.47 11.77 -0.59
N PHE A 326 9.42 12.72 -0.54
CA PHE A 326 9.44 13.90 -1.39
C PHE A 326 10.79 14.01 -2.09
N PRO A 327 10.87 13.92 -3.43
CA PRO A 327 12.10 14.17 -4.15
C PRO A 327 12.49 15.64 -4.02
N ILE A 328 13.73 15.92 -3.58
CA ILE A 328 14.29 17.27 -3.50
C ILE A 328 15.16 17.52 -4.72
N THR A 329 16.05 16.58 -5.04
CA THR A 329 16.86 16.59 -6.25
C THR A 329 16.87 15.19 -6.87
N LYS A 330 17.61 15.00 -7.96
CA LYS A 330 17.75 13.68 -8.61
C LYS A 330 18.29 12.60 -7.64
N ASN A 331 19.15 12.99 -6.69
CA ASN A 331 19.84 12.06 -5.79
C ASN A 331 19.45 12.24 -4.32
N ILE A 332 18.64 13.24 -3.98
CA ILE A 332 18.26 13.56 -2.60
C ILE A 332 16.73 13.57 -2.51
N ASN A 333 16.22 12.84 -1.55
CA ASN A 333 14.82 12.89 -1.15
C ASN A 333 14.70 13.03 0.37
N SER A 334 13.60 13.63 0.81
CA SER A 334 13.21 13.67 2.22
C SER A 334 12.07 12.69 2.47
N CYS A 335 11.98 12.23 3.70
CA CYS A 335 10.87 11.42 4.16
C CYS A 335 10.34 11.98 5.47
N PHE A 336 9.02 12.13 5.54
CA PHE A 336 8.30 12.35 6.79
C PHE A 336 7.59 11.07 7.15
N LYS A 337 7.83 10.56 8.39
CA LYS A 337 7.10 9.45 8.98
C LYS A 337 6.38 9.91 10.22
N PHE A 338 5.23 9.33 10.45
CA PHE A 338 4.44 9.59 11.64
C PHE A 338 3.85 8.29 12.17
N TYR A 339 4.26 7.93 13.37
CA TYR A 339 3.65 6.84 14.13
C TYR A 339 2.83 7.43 15.26
N ALA A 340 1.61 6.97 15.42
CA ALA A 340 0.78 7.30 16.58
C ALA A 340 -0.02 6.09 17.03
N GLU A 341 -0.08 5.89 18.33
CA GLU A 341 -0.93 4.86 18.93
C GLU A 341 -1.56 5.44 20.22
N TYR A 342 -2.85 5.17 20.41
CA TYR A 342 -3.64 5.66 21.52
C TYR A 342 -4.60 4.60 21.98
N ILE A 343 -4.75 4.46 23.28
CA ILE A 343 -5.78 3.63 23.91
C ILE A 343 -6.42 4.37 25.07
N ASN A 344 -7.74 4.31 25.15
CA ASN A 344 -8.52 4.91 26.23
C ASN A 344 -9.71 4.01 26.61
N ALA A 345 -9.98 3.90 27.89
CA ALA A 345 -11.19 3.32 28.43
C ALA A 345 -12.07 4.45 29.01
N PHE A 346 -13.35 4.52 28.60
CA PHE A 346 -14.17 5.72 28.79
C PHE A 346 -14.46 6.06 30.27
N ASN A 347 -14.44 5.10 31.19
CA ASN A 347 -14.80 5.32 32.58
C ASN A 347 -13.73 4.88 33.61
N ASN A 348 -12.58 4.36 33.14
CA ASN A 348 -11.53 3.86 34.03
C ASN A 348 -10.17 4.05 33.39
N ASP A 349 -9.11 3.87 34.19
CA ASP A 349 -7.76 3.78 33.66
C ASP A 349 -7.58 2.52 32.81
N VAL A 350 -6.85 2.68 31.72
CA VAL A 350 -6.40 1.55 30.91
C VAL A 350 -5.42 0.74 31.74
N GLY A 351 -5.65 -0.56 31.87
CA GLY A 351 -4.70 -1.45 32.58
C GLY A 351 -3.31 -1.38 31.98
N LYS A 352 -2.28 -1.39 32.81
CA LYS A 352 -0.87 -1.28 32.40
C LYS A 352 -0.50 -2.15 31.20
N ALA A 353 -1.00 -3.39 31.13
CA ALA A 353 -0.68 -4.32 30.04
C ALA A 353 -1.31 -3.93 28.68
N ARG A 354 -2.30 -3.02 28.69
CA ARG A 354 -2.96 -2.50 27.49
C ARG A 354 -2.30 -1.23 26.94
N GLU A 355 -1.51 -0.56 27.77
CA GLU A 355 -0.80 0.65 27.34
C GLU A 355 0.18 0.33 26.21
N VAL A 356 0.43 1.34 25.38
CA VAL A 356 1.33 1.30 24.24
C VAL A 356 2.78 1.19 24.72
N LEU A 357 3.49 0.20 24.22
CA LEU A 357 4.94 0.04 24.37
C LEU A 357 5.66 0.73 23.24
N PHE A 358 6.67 1.53 23.53
CA PHE A 358 7.49 2.18 22.53
C PHE A 358 8.97 2.31 22.96
N GLY A 359 9.82 2.60 22.01
CA GLY A 359 11.29 2.53 22.10
C GLY A 359 11.82 1.41 21.21
N GLY A 360 13.03 1.57 20.71
CA GLY A 360 13.70 0.62 19.82
C GLY A 360 13.50 0.91 18.33
N VAL A 361 14.07 0.05 17.51
CA VAL A 361 14.20 0.21 16.06
C VAL A 361 12.86 0.37 15.32
N ASN A 362 11.78 -0.19 15.85
CA ASN A 362 10.46 -0.17 15.20
C ASN A 362 9.58 1.01 15.64
N SER A 363 10.05 1.87 16.55
CA SER A 363 9.28 3.03 17.01
C SER A 363 10.16 4.25 17.23
N LEU A 364 10.87 4.36 18.37
CA LEU A 364 11.76 5.47 18.70
C LEU A 364 13.20 4.94 18.78
N ARG A 365 13.97 5.14 17.71
CA ARG A 365 15.37 4.65 17.59
C ARG A 365 16.27 5.27 18.65
N GLY A 366 17.35 4.57 19.01
CA GLY A 366 18.32 5.00 20.03
C GLY A 366 17.96 4.58 21.45
N TYR A 367 16.74 4.22 21.73
CA TYR A 367 16.29 3.68 23.01
C TYR A 367 16.17 2.16 22.96
N ASP A 368 16.13 1.50 24.09
CA ASP A 368 15.90 0.05 24.15
C ASP A 368 14.47 -0.31 23.69
N ASN A 369 14.32 -1.52 23.19
CA ASN A 369 13.04 -2.01 22.72
C ASN A 369 12.03 -2.03 23.87
N ASN A 370 10.82 -1.46 23.65
CA ASN A 370 9.72 -1.45 24.60
C ASN A 370 10.09 -0.78 25.95
N LEU A 371 11.07 0.13 25.98
CA LEU A 371 11.54 0.80 27.19
C LEU A 371 10.44 1.64 27.85
N PHE A 372 9.58 2.26 27.06
CA PHE A 372 8.56 3.21 27.53
C PHE A 372 7.17 2.61 27.39
N ARG A 373 6.28 3.05 28.28
CA ARG A 373 4.89 2.62 28.32
C ARG A 373 3.97 3.82 28.58
N SER A 374 2.93 4.01 27.79
CA SER A 374 2.02 5.13 27.89
C SER A 374 0.65 4.82 27.26
N PRO A 375 -0.45 5.42 27.72
CA PRO A 375 -1.75 5.31 27.06
C PRO A 375 -1.76 5.88 25.64
N TYR A 376 -0.87 6.82 25.34
CA TYR A 376 -0.66 7.31 23.99
C TYR A 376 0.80 7.60 23.71
N VAL A 377 1.14 7.49 22.43
CA VAL A 377 2.43 7.89 21.87
C VAL A 377 2.21 8.51 20.51
N SER A 378 3.00 9.52 20.17
CA SER A 378 3.16 10.01 18.81
C SER A 378 4.62 10.29 18.51
N ILE A 379 5.11 9.81 17.37
CA ILE A 379 6.52 9.88 16.98
C ILE A 379 6.60 10.41 15.55
N PRO A 380 6.67 11.74 15.35
CA PRO A 380 7.11 12.31 14.09
C PRO A 380 8.60 12.02 13.87
N THR A 381 8.91 11.66 12.63
CA THR A 381 10.26 11.35 12.17
C THR A 381 10.53 12.09 10.86
N PHE A 382 11.67 12.74 10.76
CA PHE A 382 12.17 13.36 9.54
C PHE A 382 13.45 12.66 9.11
N GLU A 383 13.51 12.26 7.84
CA GLU A 383 14.69 11.63 7.25
C GLU A 383 15.10 12.36 5.98
N PHE A 384 16.41 12.46 5.75
CA PHE A 384 16.98 12.89 4.50
C PHE A 384 17.82 11.76 3.93
N HIS A 385 17.53 11.39 2.69
CA HIS A 385 18.13 10.25 2.00
C HIS A 385 18.98 10.72 0.84
N TYR A 386 20.17 10.12 0.69
CA TYR A 386 21.03 10.30 -0.47
C TYR A 386 21.11 9.00 -1.27
N ASN A 387 20.71 9.04 -2.54
CA ASN A 387 20.61 7.91 -3.47
C ASN A 387 21.59 8.05 -4.66
N GLY A 388 22.71 8.74 -4.48
CA GLY A 388 23.67 9.03 -5.57
C GLY A 388 24.40 7.81 -6.11
N ILE A 389 24.38 6.69 -5.40
CA ILE A 389 25.01 5.44 -5.78
C ILE A 389 23.91 4.38 -6.00
N LYS A 390 23.96 3.70 -7.15
CA LYS A 390 22.98 2.64 -7.47
C LYS A 390 22.99 1.57 -6.40
N SER A 391 21.81 1.16 -5.95
CA SER A 391 21.61 0.14 -4.91
C SER A 391 22.15 0.51 -3.51
N PHE A 392 22.47 1.79 -3.30
CA PHE A 392 22.96 2.29 -2.03
C PHE A 392 22.19 3.55 -1.62
N ASN A 393 21.74 3.58 -0.39
CA ASN A 393 21.07 4.72 0.20
C ASN A 393 21.72 5.03 1.54
N SER A 394 22.12 6.26 1.76
CA SER A 394 22.51 6.76 3.08
C SER A 394 21.46 7.73 3.57
N LEU A 395 21.20 7.72 4.86
CA LEU A 395 20.19 8.57 5.47
C LEU A 395 20.69 9.19 6.78
N VAL A 396 20.15 10.36 7.08
CA VAL A 396 20.18 10.97 8.41
C VAL A 396 18.76 11.16 8.89
N PHE A 397 18.53 11.02 10.18
CA PHE A 397 17.18 11.13 10.73
C PHE A 397 17.14 11.87 12.06
N PHE A 398 15.96 12.39 12.35
CA PHE A 398 15.59 13.02 13.59
C PHE A 398 14.19 12.54 14.00
N GLU A 399 14.02 12.14 15.26
CA GLU A 399 12.77 11.62 15.84
C GLU A 399 12.44 12.28 17.15
N CYS A 400 11.15 12.46 17.41
CA CYS A 400 10.67 12.97 18.68
C CYS A 400 9.47 12.15 19.18
N GLY A 401 9.61 11.46 20.30
CA GLY A 401 8.55 10.70 20.94
C GLY A 401 7.79 11.57 21.97
N PHE A 402 6.50 11.80 21.75
CA PHE A 402 5.58 12.43 22.69
C PHE A 402 4.69 11.39 23.32
N SER A 403 4.48 11.47 24.64
CA SER A 403 3.63 10.52 25.38
C SER A 403 3.10 11.17 26.65
N LYS A 404 2.07 10.56 27.29
CA LYS A 404 1.50 11.07 28.54
C LYS A 404 2.48 10.99 29.72
N ASN A 405 3.21 9.87 29.81
CA ASN A 405 3.94 9.52 31.02
C ASN A 405 5.38 10.04 31.05
N TYR A 406 5.88 10.59 29.94
CA TYR A 406 7.27 11.01 29.82
C TYR A 406 7.39 12.38 29.15
N LYS A 407 8.42 13.14 29.52
CA LYS A 407 8.84 14.32 28.75
C LYS A 407 9.21 13.90 27.33
N PRO A 408 9.11 14.79 26.34
CA PRO A 408 9.49 14.48 24.95
C PRO A 408 10.86 13.81 24.88
N LYS A 409 10.95 12.71 24.15
CA LYS A 409 12.15 11.91 23.95
C LYS A 409 12.68 12.15 22.55
N LEU A 410 13.84 12.76 22.43
CA LEU A 410 14.49 13.07 21.17
C LEU A 410 15.54 12.02 20.83
N SER A 411 15.64 11.63 19.58
CA SER A 411 16.75 10.86 19.04
C SER A 411 17.13 11.32 17.65
N TYR A 412 18.37 11.10 17.26
CA TYR A 412 18.90 11.38 15.94
C TYR A 412 19.93 10.33 15.56
N GLY A 413 20.22 10.25 14.29
CA GLY A 413 21.18 9.27 13.83
C GLY A 413 21.37 9.28 12.32
N PHE A 414 22.11 8.30 11.88
CA PHE A 414 22.36 8.06 10.46
C PHE A 414 22.27 6.58 10.14
N GLY A 415 22.08 6.26 8.88
CA GLY A 415 21.98 4.88 8.43
C GLY A 415 22.42 4.69 7.00
N VAL A 416 22.65 3.44 6.66
CA VAL A 416 23.06 3.00 5.34
C VAL A 416 22.24 1.77 4.95
N LYS A 417 21.62 1.83 3.77
CA LYS A 417 20.92 0.69 3.15
C LYS A 417 21.67 0.30 1.88
N LYS A 418 22.00 -0.96 1.75
CA LYS A 418 22.62 -1.53 0.55
C LYS A 418 21.76 -2.67 0.02
N ILE A 419 21.39 -2.59 -1.26
CA ILE A 419 20.70 -3.66 -1.97
C ILE A 419 21.73 -4.37 -2.85
N THR A 420 21.75 -5.68 -2.72
CA THR A 420 22.43 -6.59 -3.64
C THR A 420 21.37 -7.39 -4.41
N ASN A 421 21.78 -8.22 -5.37
CA ASN A 421 20.83 -9.06 -6.11
C ASN A 421 19.96 -9.93 -5.17
N ASN A 422 20.54 -10.43 -4.08
CA ASN A 422 19.92 -11.41 -3.20
C ASN A 422 19.77 -10.95 -1.75
N ALA A 423 20.19 -9.73 -1.39
CA ALA A 423 20.10 -9.26 -0.02
C ALA A 423 19.88 -7.75 0.09
N LEU A 424 19.19 -7.36 1.15
CA LEU A 424 19.12 -6.01 1.66
C LEU A 424 19.85 -5.97 3.01
N ILE A 425 20.81 -5.09 3.12
CA ILE A 425 21.52 -4.79 4.37
C ILE A 425 21.13 -3.38 4.78
N ASN A 426 20.61 -3.23 6.00
CA ASN A 426 20.31 -1.93 6.59
C ASN A 426 21.06 -1.82 7.93
N ILE A 427 21.88 -0.80 8.06
CA ILE A 427 22.65 -0.50 9.29
C ILE A 427 22.27 0.91 9.70
N GLU A 428 21.77 1.08 10.91
CA GLU A 428 21.37 2.38 11.46
C GLU A 428 22.05 2.58 12.82
N TYR A 429 22.57 3.78 13.02
CA TYR A 429 23.19 4.24 14.25
C TYR A 429 22.32 5.36 14.84
N ALA A 430 21.83 5.17 16.04
CA ALA A 430 20.85 6.06 16.67
C ALA A 430 21.28 6.45 18.09
N ILE A 431 21.16 7.72 18.41
CA ILE A 431 21.59 8.31 19.69
C ILE A 431 20.41 9.03 20.32
N PRO A 432 20.04 8.74 21.58
CA PRO A 432 19.17 9.60 22.37
C PRO A 432 19.82 10.96 22.62
N HIS A 433 19.05 12.04 22.50
CA HIS A 433 19.60 13.40 22.68
C HIS A 433 20.33 13.62 24.02
N THR A 434 19.91 12.92 25.07
CA THR A 434 20.48 13.04 26.41
C THR A 434 21.63 12.09 26.70
N ALA A 435 21.97 11.21 25.77
CA ALA A 435 23.00 10.19 25.95
C ALA A 435 24.31 10.58 25.24
N PRO A 436 25.46 10.19 25.80
CA PRO A 436 26.73 10.33 25.10
C PRO A 436 26.84 9.38 23.90
N ILE A 437 27.74 9.68 22.98
CA ILE A 437 27.89 8.93 21.71
C ILE A 437 28.18 7.43 21.93
N ASN A 438 28.85 7.06 23.00
CA ASN A 438 29.18 5.66 23.34
C ASN A 438 27.95 4.85 23.82
N GLU A 439 26.82 5.47 24.10
CA GLU A 439 25.56 4.81 24.43
C GLU A 439 24.63 4.66 23.23
N ALA A 440 25.09 5.03 22.05
CA ALA A 440 24.32 4.86 20.83
C ALA A 440 23.97 3.40 20.55
N LYS A 441 22.82 3.20 19.93
CA LYS A 441 22.35 1.87 19.50
C LYS A 441 22.67 1.66 18.04
N VAL A 442 23.23 0.50 17.72
CA VAL A 442 23.44 0.05 16.35
C VAL A 442 22.36 -0.97 16.01
N HIS A 443 21.64 -0.73 14.95
CA HIS A 443 20.61 -1.63 14.43
C HIS A 443 21.07 -2.18 13.09
N ILE A 444 21.13 -3.50 12.98
CA ILE A 444 21.50 -4.19 11.74
C ILE A 444 20.32 -5.07 11.33
N LYS A 445 19.84 -4.89 10.11
CA LYS A 445 18.82 -5.72 9.50
C LYS A 445 19.36 -6.32 8.21
N TRP A 446 19.30 -7.64 8.12
CA TRP A 446 19.66 -8.40 6.93
C TRP A 446 18.44 -9.15 6.42
N LEU A 447 18.09 -8.96 5.17
CA LEU A 447 17.03 -9.69 4.49
C LEU A 447 17.60 -10.40 3.27
N THR A 448 17.34 -11.68 3.13
CA THR A 448 17.67 -12.46 1.93
C THR A 448 16.44 -12.55 1.05
N ARG A 449 16.59 -12.18 -0.22
CA ARG A 449 15.54 -12.29 -1.23
C ARG A 449 15.55 -13.69 -1.85
N LEU A 450 14.38 -14.33 -1.96
CA LEU A 450 14.18 -15.64 -2.55
C LEU A 450 13.74 -15.54 -4.00
#